data_1531dda18e387fa154eb86216e8b59ee
#
_entry.id   1531dda18e387fa154eb86216e8b59ee
#
_cell.length_a   1.000
_cell.length_b   1.000
_cell.length_c   1.000
_cell.angle_alpha   90.00
_cell.angle_beta   90.00
_cell.angle_gamma   90.00
#
_symmetry.space_group_name_H-M   'P 1'
#
loop_
_entity.id
_entity.type
_entity.pdbx_description
1 polymer ?
#
loop_
_entity_poly.entity_id
_entity_poly.type
_entity_poly.pdbx_seq_one_letter_code
_entity_poly.pdbx_strand_id
1 'polypeptide(L)'
;VAELFYEDDADLSIIQGRKVAVIGYGSQGHAHALSLRDSGVDVRVGLKPESKSRAAAEEAGLRVTTAAEAAAEADVIMILVPDPVQADVYEADIAPNLKAGDALFFGHGLNIRYGFIKPPADVDVCMVAPKGPGHLVRRQYEEGRGVPCIVAVEQDATGKAFDLALSYAKGIGGTKAGVIKTTFTEETETDLFGEQAVLCGGTAALVKAGFETLVEAGYQPEIAYFECMHELKLIVDLMYEGGLEKMRWSVSETAEWGDYVTGPRIITDATKAEMKQVLAEIQDGTFANTWIAEYKAGLPKYNEYKKADSDHLLETTGRELRKLMSWVKEA
;
A
#
# COMPACT_ATOMS: atom_id res chain seq x y z
N VAL A 1 -2.64 24.05 -3.32
CA VAL A 1 -1.79 23.55 -2.22
C VAL A 1 -2.64 22.54 -1.45
N ALA A 2 -2.09 21.34 -1.20
CA ALA A 2 -2.81 20.32 -0.45
C ALA A 2 -3.10 20.78 0.99
N GLU A 3 -4.25 20.41 1.53
CA GLU A 3 -4.57 20.61 2.95
C GLU A 3 -3.84 19.54 3.77
N LEU A 4 -3.04 19.98 4.75
CA LEU A 4 -2.24 19.12 5.63
C LEU A 4 -2.76 19.22 7.05
N PHE A 5 -2.88 18.08 7.73
CA PHE A 5 -3.36 17.96 9.10
C PHE A 5 -2.32 17.21 9.95
N TYR A 6 -2.17 17.65 11.19
CA TYR A 6 -1.21 17.10 12.15
C TYR A 6 -1.91 16.73 13.48
N GLU A 7 -1.12 16.39 14.51
CA GLU A 7 -1.60 15.92 15.80
C GLU A 7 -2.69 16.82 16.44
N ASP A 8 -2.51 18.14 16.37
CA ASP A 8 -3.44 19.09 17.02
C ASP A 8 -4.75 19.29 16.23
N ASP A 9 -4.77 18.88 14.96
CA ASP A 9 -5.95 19.00 14.09
C ASP A 9 -6.93 17.82 14.25
N ALA A 10 -6.53 16.75 14.94
CA ALA A 10 -7.28 15.51 15.07
C ALA A 10 -7.66 15.20 16.52
N ASP A 11 -8.92 14.85 16.75
CA ASP A 11 -9.42 14.40 18.05
C ASP A 11 -9.46 12.86 18.13
N LEU A 12 -8.52 12.26 18.87
CA LEU A 12 -8.45 10.80 19.04
C LEU A 12 -9.70 10.23 19.73
N SER A 13 -10.38 11.01 20.56
CA SER A 13 -11.54 10.54 21.34
C SER A 13 -12.71 10.10 20.44
N ILE A 14 -12.79 10.62 19.20
CA ILE A 14 -13.83 10.26 18.24
C ILE A 14 -13.74 8.78 17.90
N ILE A 15 -12.55 8.28 17.50
CA ILE A 15 -12.37 6.86 17.15
C ILE A 15 -12.33 5.97 18.40
N GLN A 16 -11.84 6.47 19.55
CA GLN A 16 -11.89 5.75 20.82
C GLN A 16 -13.33 5.48 21.29
N GLY A 17 -14.27 6.35 20.92
CA GLY A 17 -15.70 6.17 21.20
C GLY A 17 -16.41 5.18 20.25
N ARG A 18 -15.68 4.54 19.34
CA ARG A 18 -16.24 3.65 18.31
C ARG A 18 -15.76 2.20 18.50
N LYS A 19 -16.57 1.27 17.98
CA LYS A 19 -16.18 -0.13 17.81
C LYS A 19 -15.66 -0.30 16.38
N VAL A 20 -14.41 -0.69 16.23
CA VAL A 20 -13.76 -0.83 14.93
C VAL A 20 -13.60 -2.29 14.57
N ALA A 21 -14.11 -2.70 13.42
CA ALA A 21 -13.79 -3.98 12.80
C ALA A 21 -12.71 -3.78 11.74
N VAL A 22 -11.62 -4.54 11.84
CA VAL A 22 -10.60 -4.65 10.79
C VAL A 22 -10.81 -5.98 10.07
N ILE A 23 -11.24 -5.92 8.82
CA ILE A 23 -11.53 -7.11 8.01
C ILE A 23 -10.29 -7.46 7.19
N GLY A 24 -9.60 -8.53 7.62
CA GLY A 24 -8.29 -8.93 7.11
C GLY A 24 -7.16 -8.65 8.10
N TYR A 25 -6.11 -9.48 8.06
CA TYR A 25 -4.93 -9.36 8.93
C TYR A 25 -3.65 -9.62 8.14
N GLY A 26 -3.58 -9.01 6.95
CA GLY A 26 -2.36 -8.90 6.17
C GLY A 26 -1.45 -7.79 6.68
N SER A 27 -0.54 -7.29 5.85
CA SER A 27 0.44 -6.26 6.23
C SER A 27 -0.23 -5.00 6.82
N GLN A 28 -1.22 -4.43 6.13
CA GLN A 28 -1.95 -3.26 6.64
C GLN A 28 -2.90 -3.62 7.78
N GLY A 29 -3.66 -4.72 7.68
CA GLY A 29 -4.62 -5.12 8.71
C GLY A 29 -3.99 -5.35 10.07
N HIS A 30 -2.83 -6.00 10.11
CA HIS A 30 -2.00 -6.15 11.29
C HIS A 30 -1.60 -4.79 11.89
N ALA A 31 -1.07 -3.89 11.07
CA ALA A 31 -0.62 -2.57 11.53
C ALA A 31 -1.78 -1.71 12.07
N HIS A 32 -2.90 -1.65 11.34
CA HIS A 32 -4.08 -0.88 11.76
C HIS A 32 -4.68 -1.43 13.06
N ALA A 33 -4.92 -2.75 13.13
CA ALA A 33 -5.55 -3.37 14.29
C ALA A 33 -4.73 -3.17 15.58
N LEU A 34 -3.42 -3.39 15.52
CA LEU A 34 -2.56 -3.24 16.69
C LEU A 34 -2.37 -1.79 17.09
N SER A 35 -2.17 -0.88 16.14
CA SER A 35 -1.95 0.54 16.45
C SER A 35 -3.21 1.19 17.00
N LEU A 36 -4.39 0.87 16.47
CA LEU A 36 -5.67 1.33 17.02
C LEU A 36 -5.90 0.80 18.44
N ARG A 37 -5.66 -0.50 18.68
CA ARG A 37 -5.75 -1.08 20.02
C ARG A 37 -4.83 -0.36 21.02
N ASP A 38 -3.59 -0.14 20.63
CA ASP A 38 -2.60 0.54 21.47
C ASP A 38 -2.93 2.04 21.67
N SER A 39 -3.75 2.60 20.79
CA SER A 39 -4.33 3.94 20.93
C SER A 39 -5.65 3.96 21.75
N GLY A 40 -6.04 2.83 22.37
CA GLY A 40 -7.21 2.73 23.23
C GLY A 40 -8.54 2.55 22.51
N VAL A 41 -8.54 2.10 21.26
CA VAL A 41 -9.74 1.84 20.46
C VAL A 41 -10.23 0.40 20.70
N ASP A 42 -11.55 0.19 20.76
CA ASP A 42 -12.18 -1.14 20.83
C ASP A 42 -12.13 -1.81 19.45
N VAL A 43 -11.12 -2.68 19.23
CA VAL A 43 -10.85 -3.34 17.95
C VAL A 43 -11.25 -4.82 17.98
N ARG A 44 -11.89 -5.28 16.89
CA ARG A 44 -12.03 -6.69 16.55
C ARG A 44 -11.54 -6.95 15.14
N VAL A 45 -11.01 -8.14 14.91
CA VAL A 45 -10.50 -8.57 13.60
C VAL A 45 -11.45 -9.60 13.02
N GLY A 46 -11.91 -9.33 11.79
CA GLY A 46 -12.76 -10.25 11.02
C GLY A 46 -11.91 -11.12 10.10
N LEU A 47 -11.91 -12.44 10.32
CA LEU A 47 -11.18 -13.41 9.53
C LEU A 47 -12.03 -14.66 9.25
N LYS A 48 -11.75 -15.32 8.13
CA LYS A 48 -12.29 -16.66 7.90
C LYS A 48 -11.80 -17.64 8.97
N PRO A 49 -12.60 -18.64 9.38
CA PRO A 49 -12.19 -19.62 10.38
C PRO A 49 -10.85 -20.32 10.06
N GLU A 50 -10.62 -20.63 8.78
CA GLU A 50 -9.43 -21.30 8.28
C GLU A 50 -8.25 -20.36 7.97
N SER A 51 -8.36 -19.08 8.28
CA SER A 51 -7.29 -18.10 8.01
C SER A 51 -6.02 -18.42 8.80
N LYS A 52 -4.90 -18.50 8.08
CA LYS A 52 -3.57 -18.71 8.68
C LYS A 52 -3.15 -17.56 9.61
N SER A 53 -3.71 -16.37 9.43
CA SER A 53 -3.41 -15.19 10.24
C SER A 53 -4.18 -15.16 11.57
N ARG A 54 -5.14 -16.08 11.78
CA ARG A 54 -5.98 -16.10 12.98
C ARG A 54 -5.16 -16.27 14.25
N ALA A 55 -4.32 -17.29 14.27
CA ALA A 55 -3.48 -17.58 15.44
C ALA A 55 -2.57 -16.39 15.80
N ALA A 56 -1.94 -15.76 14.82
CA ALA A 56 -1.09 -14.59 15.04
C ALA A 56 -1.87 -13.38 15.61
N ALA A 57 -3.10 -13.15 15.15
CA ALA A 57 -3.93 -12.08 15.67
C ALA A 57 -4.40 -12.35 17.11
N GLU A 58 -4.78 -13.60 17.44
CA GLU A 58 -5.17 -14.03 18.78
C GLU A 58 -3.97 -13.98 19.75
N GLU A 59 -2.79 -14.44 19.33
CA GLU A 59 -1.55 -14.36 20.11
C GLU A 59 -1.13 -12.91 20.40
N ALA A 60 -1.38 -12.01 19.46
CA ALA A 60 -1.20 -10.56 19.66
C ALA A 60 -2.24 -9.92 20.61
N GLY A 61 -3.17 -10.71 21.16
CA GLY A 61 -4.18 -10.26 22.13
C GLY A 61 -5.38 -9.53 21.49
N LEU A 62 -5.60 -9.71 20.19
CA LEU A 62 -6.77 -9.16 19.51
C LEU A 62 -7.96 -10.11 19.60
N ARG A 63 -9.17 -9.54 19.69
CA ARG A 63 -10.40 -10.31 19.54
C ARG A 63 -10.60 -10.66 18.06
N VAL A 64 -10.67 -11.94 17.74
CA VAL A 64 -10.84 -12.44 16.37
C VAL A 64 -12.19 -13.14 16.23
N THR A 65 -12.98 -12.72 15.24
CA THR A 65 -14.30 -13.28 14.91
C THR A 65 -14.38 -13.54 13.40
N THR A 66 -15.55 -13.90 12.88
CA THR A 66 -15.80 -13.89 11.44
C THR A 66 -15.99 -12.45 10.93
N ALA A 67 -15.87 -12.23 9.64
CA ALA A 67 -16.11 -10.91 9.04
C ALA A 67 -17.54 -10.43 9.30
N ALA A 68 -18.53 -11.31 9.20
CA ALA A 68 -19.93 -11.00 9.46
C ALA A 68 -20.18 -10.61 10.94
N GLU A 69 -19.64 -11.36 11.89
CA GLU A 69 -19.76 -11.04 13.32
C GLU A 69 -19.06 -9.72 13.66
N ALA A 70 -17.86 -9.50 13.12
CA ALA A 70 -17.11 -8.25 13.32
C ALA A 70 -17.89 -7.04 12.78
N ALA A 71 -18.47 -7.15 11.58
CA ALA A 71 -19.29 -6.10 10.97
C ALA A 71 -20.59 -5.84 11.77
N ALA A 72 -21.26 -6.89 12.26
CA ALA A 72 -22.47 -6.75 13.05
C ALA A 72 -22.27 -6.01 14.38
N GLU A 73 -21.08 -6.14 14.98
CA GLU A 73 -20.72 -5.51 16.25
C GLU A 73 -20.17 -4.08 16.11
N ALA A 74 -19.55 -3.77 14.98
CA ALA A 74 -18.82 -2.52 14.79
C ALA A 74 -19.70 -1.42 14.22
N ASP A 75 -19.26 -0.19 14.42
CA ASP A 75 -19.78 1.04 13.81
C ASP A 75 -18.78 1.63 12.79
N VAL A 76 -17.53 1.16 12.80
CA VAL A 76 -16.52 1.47 11.79
C VAL A 76 -15.93 0.16 11.25
N ILE A 77 -16.04 -0.07 9.96
CA ILE A 77 -15.58 -1.29 9.31
C ILE A 77 -14.47 -0.94 8.31
N MET A 78 -13.22 -1.26 8.66
CA MET A 78 -12.06 -1.09 7.79
C MET A 78 -11.80 -2.36 7.00
N ILE A 79 -11.93 -2.29 5.68
CA ILE A 79 -11.77 -3.43 4.77
C ILE A 79 -10.34 -3.48 4.25
N LEU A 80 -9.56 -4.47 4.71
CA LEU A 80 -8.14 -4.65 4.40
C LEU A 80 -7.83 -6.08 3.89
N VAL A 81 -8.82 -6.79 3.38
CA VAL A 81 -8.59 -7.97 2.55
C VAL A 81 -8.10 -7.54 1.15
N PRO A 82 -7.43 -8.41 0.38
CA PRO A 82 -6.99 -8.07 -0.98
C PRO A 82 -8.11 -7.54 -1.87
N ASP A 83 -7.84 -6.53 -2.67
CA ASP A 83 -8.83 -5.84 -3.50
C ASP A 83 -9.75 -6.76 -4.31
N PRO A 84 -9.25 -7.85 -4.95
CA PRO A 84 -10.10 -8.70 -5.77
C PRO A 84 -11.18 -9.48 -4.99
N VAL A 85 -11.02 -9.62 -3.66
CA VAL A 85 -11.98 -10.34 -2.81
C VAL A 85 -12.87 -9.40 -2.00
N GLN A 86 -12.58 -8.10 -2.00
CA GLN A 86 -13.32 -7.15 -1.15
C GLN A 86 -14.81 -7.11 -1.50
N ALA A 87 -15.16 -7.10 -2.77
CA ALA A 87 -16.57 -7.06 -3.21
C ALA A 87 -17.36 -8.29 -2.72
N ASP A 88 -16.77 -9.48 -2.84
CA ASP A 88 -17.41 -10.72 -2.40
C ASP A 88 -17.58 -10.74 -0.86
N VAL A 89 -16.57 -10.32 -0.11
CA VAL A 89 -16.65 -10.21 1.36
C VAL A 89 -17.64 -9.12 1.78
N TYR A 90 -17.68 -8.00 1.06
CA TYR A 90 -18.63 -6.94 1.31
C TYR A 90 -20.09 -7.45 1.13
N GLU A 91 -20.38 -8.08 0.01
CA GLU A 91 -21.73 -8.58 -0.28
C GLU A 91 -22.18 -9.68 0.69
N ALA A 92 -21.28 -10.61 1.01
CA ALA A 92 -21.62 -11.78 1.83
C ALA A 92 -21.69 -11.47 3.32
N ASP A 93 -20.72 -10.72 3.83
CA ASP A 93 -20.46 -10.61 5.27
C ASP A 93 -20.73 -9.22 5.83
N ILE A 94 -20.50 -8.15 5.05
CA ILE A 94 -20.53 -6.77 5.57
C ILE A 94 -21.88 -6.12 5.29
N ALA A 95 -22.33 -6.06 4.04
CA ALA A 95 -23.56 -5.37 3.64
C ALA A 95 -24.80 -5.81 4.41
N PRO A 96 -25.02 -7.12 4.69
CA PRO A 96 -26.17 -7.56 5.47
C PRO A 96 -26.18 -7.08 6.94
N ASN A 97 -25.03 -6.65 7.45
CA ASN A 97 -24.82 -6.26 8.85
C ASN A 97 -24.65 -4.76 9.04
N LEU A 98 -24.62 -3.96 7.96
CA LEU A 98 -24.52 -2.50 8.02
C LEU A 98 -25.79 -1.87 8.58
N LYS A 99 -25.60 -0.84 9.36
CA LYS A 99 -26.66 -0.01 9.94
C LYS A 99 -26.49 1.44 9.48
N ALA A 100 -27.60 2.17 9.45
CA ALA A 100 -27.55 3.60 9.16
C ALA A 100 -26.61 4.32 10.16
N GLY A 101 -25.71 5.15 9.63
CA GLY A 101 -24.71 5.87 10.41
C GLY A 101 -23.42 5.11 10.69
N ASP A 102 -23.31 3.84 10.26
CA ASP A 102 -22.03 3.12 10.24
C ASP A 102 -21.07 3.76 9.23
N ALA A 103 -19.77 3.45 9.35
CA ALA A 103 -18.75 3.95 8.46
C ALA A 103 -17.95 2.80 7.82
N LEU A 104 -17.89 2.80 6.50
CA LEU A 104 -17.03 1.91 5.72
C LEU A 104 -15.71 2.62 5.43
N PHE A 105 -14.63 1.97 5.81
CA PHE A 105 -13.27 2.47 5.64
C PHE A 105 -12.47 1.55 4.71
N PHE A 106 -11.63 2.17 3.90
CA PHE A 106 -10.75 1.51 2.93
C PHE A 106 -9.31 2.00 3.11
N GLY A 107 -8.35 1.11 2.88
CA GLY A 107 -6.93 1.46 2.79
C GLY A 107 -6.48 1.86 1.38
N HIS A 108 -7.30 1.56 0.37
CA HIS A 108 -7.12 1.89 -1.04
C HIS A 108 -8.48 1.95 -1.73
N GLY A 109 -8.63 2.82 -2.70
CA GLY A 109 -9.93 3.18 -3.22
C GLY A 109 -10.46 2.34 -4.40
N LEU A 110 -9.77 1.29 -4.87
CA LEU A 110 -10.10 0.56 -6.10
C LEU A 110 -11.57 0.13 -6.19
N ASN A 111 -12.09 -0.52 -5.16
CA ASN A 111 -13.45 -1.08 -5.19
C ASN A 111 -14.54 -0.01 -5.21
N ILE A 112 -14.30 1.15 -4.62
CA ILE A 112 -15.23 2.29 -4.63
C ILE A 112 -15.08 3.07 -5.94
N ARG A 113 -13.84 3.42 -6.34
CA ARG A 113 -13.54 4.22 -7.53
C ARG A 113 -14.11 3.58 -8.81
N TYR A 114 -14.02 2.27 -8.94
CA TYR A 114 -14.51 1.55 -10.13
C TYR A 114 -15.88 0.91 -9.93
N GLY A 115 -16.55 1.16 -8.81
CA GLY A 115 -17.94 0.76 -8.56
C GLY A 115 -18.15 -0.74 -8.34
N PHE A 116 -17.11 -1.48 -7.93
CA PHE A 116 -17.24 -2.89 -7.53
C PHE A 116 -17.96 -3.06 -6.20
N ILE A 117 -17.86 -2.07 -5.31
CA ILE A 117 -18.64 -1.95 -4.08
C ILE A 117 -19.50 -0.69 -4.17
N LYS A 118 -20.79 -0.82 -3.86
CA LYS A 118 -21.76 0.28 -3.84
C LYS A 118 -22.40 0.34 -2.47
N PRO A 119 -21.88 1.16 -1.55
CA PRO A 119 -22.45 1.31 -0.22
C PRO A 119 -23.85 1.93 -0.25
N PRO A 120 -24.72 1.63 0.75
CA PRO A 120 -25.99 2.33 0.90
C PRO A 120 -25.78 3.80 1.26
N ALA A 121 -26.77 4.64 0.93
CA ALA A 121 -26.65 6.11 1.06
C ALA A 121 -26.60 6.62 2.51
N ASP A 122 -26.92 5.80 3.48
CA ASP A 122 -27.03 6.12 4.89
C ASP A 122 -25.80 5.73 5.73
N VAL A 123 -24.68 5.37 5.08
CA VAL A 123 -23.39 5.10 5.72
C VAL A 123 -22.33 6.08 5.25
N ASP A 124 -21.32 6.33 6.08
CA ASP A 124 -20.15 7.07 5.68
C ASP A 124 -19.20 6.18 4.86
N VAL A 125 -18.51 6.73 3.88
CA VAL A 125 -17.49 6.03 3.09
C VAL A 125 -16.22 6.84 3.10
N CYS A 126 -15.19 6.29 3.72
CA CYS A 126 -13.92 6.97 3.98
C CYS A 126 -12.73 6.12 3.52
N MET A 127 -11.63 6.80 3.28
CA MET A 127 -10.33 6.18 3.07
C MET A 127 -9.32 6.72 4.07
N VAL A 128 -8.51 5.83 4.62
CA VAL A 128 -7.29 6.16 5.35
C VAL A 128 -6.18 5.27 4.81
N ALA A 129 -5.32 5.85 4.00
CA ALA A 129 -4.26 5.16 3.27
C ALA A 129 -2.87 5.61 3.75
N PRO A 130 -2.20 4.85 4.64
CA PRO A 130 -0.81 5.11 4.97
C PRO A 130 0.08 4.92 3.74
N LYS A 131 0.98 5.86 3.46
CA LYS A 131 1.90 5.79 2.32
C LYS A 131 3.18 5.06 2.68
N GLY A 132 3.04 3.76 2.91
CA GLY A 132 4.11 2.84 3.21
C GLY A 132 3.62 1.42 3.51
N PRO A 133 4.51 0.41 3.40
CA PRO A 133 4.18 -0.98 3.74
C PRO A 133 3.69 -1.12 5.19
N GLY A 134 2.70 -1.97 5.43
CA GLY A 134 2.05 -2.08 6.75
C GLY A 134 3.01 -2.41 7.90
N HIS A 135 4.02 -3.28 7.69
CA HIS A 135 5.02 -3.57 8.72
C HIS A 135 5.87 -2.33 9.09
N LEU A 136 6.09 -1.40 8.17
CA LEU A 136 6.74 -0.12 8.45
C LEU A 136 5.79 0.84 9.16
N VAL A 137 4.50 0.86 8.80
CA VAL A 137 3.48 1.63 9.53
C VAL A 137 3.47 1.23 10.99
N ARG A 138 3.44 -0.08 11.29
CA ARG A 138 3.47 -0.58 12.67
C ARG A 138 4.75 -0.22 13.40
N ARG A 139 5.90 -0.45 12.79
CA ARG A 139 7.21 -0.13 13.39
C ARG A 139 7.36 1.36 13.71
N GLN A 140 6.97 2.25 12.79
CA GLN A 140 7.00 3.69 13.04
C GLN A 140 6.09 4.11 14.19
N TYR A 141 4.91 3.48 14.29
CA TYR A 141 4.02 3.70 15.42
C TYR A 141 4.66 3.30 16.75
N GLU A 142 5.24 2.10 16.84
CA GLU A 142 5.93 1.59 18.04
C GLU A 142 7.11 2.46 18.47
N GLU A 143 7.81 3.05 17.51
CA GLU A 143 8.91 4.00 17.74
C GLU A 143 8.41 5.42 18.12
N GLY A 144 7.11 5.62 18.29
CA GLY A 144 6.53 6.92 18.61
C GLY A 144 6.48 7.89 17.43
N ARG A 145 6.77 7.43 16.23
CA ARG A 145 6.70 8.15 14.94
C ARG A 145 5.43 7.78 14.18
N GLY A 146 5.34 8.16 12.91
CA GLY A 146 4.23 7.82 12.03
C GLY A 146 4.67 7.73 10.57
N VAL A 147 3.79 7.17 9.76
CA VAL A 147 3.89 7.19 8.30
C VAL A 147 2.83 8.18 7.78
N PRO A 148 3.15 9.05 6.84
CA PRO A 148 2.18 9.97 6.26
C PRO A 148 0.96 9.21 5.73
N CYS A 149 -0.23 9.74 5.98
CA CYS A 149 -1.48 9.17 5.52
C CYS A 149 -2.19 10.09 4.53
N ILE A 150 -2.94 9.49 3.64
CA ILE A 150 -3.93 10.19 2.83
C ILE A 150 -5.30 9.88 3.39
N VAL A 151 -6.17 10.89 3.50
CA VAL A 151 -7.56 10.75 3.94
C VAL A 151 -8.49 11.30 2.86
N ALA A 152 -9.53 10.54 2.55
CA ALA A 152 -10.58 10.94 1.62
C ALA A 152 -11.96 10.54 2.15
N VAL A 153 -12.98 11.31 1.79
CA VAL A 153 -14.39 11.02 2.06
C VAL A 153 -15.11 10.96 0.72
N GLU A 154 -15.69 9.81 0.40
CA GLU A 154 -16.53 9.62 -0.78
C GLU A 154 -17.99 9.93 -0.47
N GLN A 155 -18.45 9.51 0.72
CA GLN A 155 -19.81 9.70 1.17
C GLN A 155 -19.82 10.13 2.65
N ASP A 156 -20.51 11.23 2.95
CA ASP A 156 -20.66 11.78 4.29
C ASP A 156 -22.15 11.81 4.68
N ALA A 157 -22.65 10.65 5.09
CA ALA A 157 -24.05 10.49 5.49
C ALA A 157 -24.33 11.11 6.86
N THR A 158 -23.34 11.14 7.73
CA THR A 158 -23.47 11.65 9.11
C THR A 158 -23.13 13.13 9.27
N GLY A 159 -22.45 13.75 8.29
CA GLY A 159 -21.87 15.08 8.37
C GLY A 159 -20.61 15.15 9.23
N LYS A 160 -20.00 13.98 9.58
CA LYS A 160 -18.82 13.85 10.46
C LYS A 160 -17.77 12.88 9.94
N ALA A 161 -17.91 12.45 8.70
CA ALA A 161 -17.05 11.43 8.10
C ALA A 161 -15.58 11.84 8.09
N PHE A 162 -15.27 13.10 7.77
CA PHE A 162 -13.89 13.59 7.73
C PHE A 162 -13.23 13.59 9.12
N ASP A 163 -13.93 14.09 10.15
CA ASP A 163 -13.38 14.11 11.51
C ASP A 163 -13.13 12.69 12.03
N LEU A 164 -14.01 11.75 11.69
CA LEU A 164 -13.85 10.33 12.03
C LEU A 164 -12.64 9.72 11.30
N ALA A 165 -12.47 10.01 10.02
CA ALA A 165 -11.34 9.53 9.23
C ALA A 165 -10.00 10.11 9.73
N LEU A 166 -9.98 11.39 10.07
CA LEU A 166 -8.79 12.03 10.63
C LEU A 166 -8.44 11.47 12.02
N SER A 167 -9.46 11.21 12.86
CA SER A 167 -9.31 10.54 14.16
C SER A 167 -8.75 9.11 14.01
N TYR A 168 -9.22 8.36 13.02
CA TYR A 168 -8.67 7.04 12.68
C TYR A 168 -7.21 7.15 12.28
N ALA A 169 -6.86 8.09 11.40
CA ALA A 169 -5.47 8.33 10.97
C ALA A 169 -4.56 8.65 12.17
N LYS A 170 -5.06 9.43 13.15
CA LYS A 170 -4.35 9.67 14.42
C LYS A 170 -4.17 8.37 15.21
N GLY A 171 -5.19 7.54 15.29
CA GLY A 171 -5.17 6.25 15.99
C GLY A 171 -4.10 5.29 15.46
N ILE A 172 -3.72 5.40 14.19
CA ILE A 172 -2.62 4.61 13.58
C ILE A 172 -1.30 5.38 13.47
N GLY A 173 -1.23 6.60 14.03
CA GLY A 173 -0.01 7.42 14.11
C GLY A 173 0.26 8.31 12.89
N GLY A 174 -0.66 8.36 11.91
CA GLY A 174 -0.46 9.11 10.66
C GLY A 174 -0.29 10.60 10.86
N THR A 175 -1.00 11.18 11.82
CA THR A 175 -0.94 12.63 12.11
C THR A 175 0.42 13.10 12.62
N LYS A 176 1.26 12.21 13.14
CA LYS A 176 2.65 12.54 13.54
C LYS A 176 3.55 12.87 12.36
N ALA A 177 3.28 12.25 11.21
CA ALA A 177 4.03 12.50 9.97
C ALA A 177 3.30 13.48 9.04
N GLY A 178 2.00 13.63 9.22
CA GLY A 178 1.11 14.48 8.45
C GLY A 178 0.07 13.68 7.66
N VAL A 179 -1.12 14.24 7.56
CA VAL A 179 -2.25 13.69 6.81
C VAL A 179 -2.62 14.65 5.69
N ILE A 180 -2.74 14.14 4.48
CA ILE A 180 -3.15 14.90 3.29
C ILE A 180 -4.59 14.57 2.97
N LYS A 181 -5.44 15.59 2.83
CA LYS A 181 -6.80 15.42 2.33
C LYS A 181 -6.80 15.33 0.82
N THR A 182 -7.51 14.33 0.29
CA THR A 182 -7.64 14.08 -1.13
C THR A 182 -9.03 13.51 -1.48
N THR A 183 -9.18 12.89 -2.64
CA THR A 183 -10.37 12.18 -3.09
C THR A 183 -10.07 10.71 -3.34
N PHE A 184 -11.09 9.84 -3.36
CA PHE A 184 -10.94 8.45 -3.76
C PHE A 184 -10.36 8.32 -5.16
N THR A 185 -10.79 9.17 -6.08
CA THR A 185 -10.29 9.19 -7.47
C THR A 185 -8.79 9.51 -7.51
N GLU A 186 -8.38 10.62 -6.89
CA GLU A 186 -6.97 11.04 -6.92
C GLU A 186 -6.04 10.01 -6.26
N GLU A 187 -6.41 9.53 -5.07
CA GLU A 187 -5.60 8.51 -4.39
C GLU A 187 -5.49 7.25 -5.22
N THR A 188 -6.62 6.68 -5.66
CA THR A 188 -6.63 5.40 -6.38
C THR A 188 -5.85 5.46 -7.69
N GLU A 189 -6.05 6.52 -8.48
CA GLU A 189 -5.37 6.66 -9.77
C GLU A 189 -3.87 6.91 -9.61
N THR A 190 -3.47 7.74 -8.65
CA THR A 190 -2.05 8.06 -8.43
C THR A 190 -1.30 6.93 -7.76
N ASP A 191 -1.92 6.19 -6.86
CA ASP A 191 -1.34 5.01 -6.21
C ASP A 191 -1.09 3.89 -7.23
N LEU A 192 -2.11 3.51 -8.01
CA LEU A 192 -1.99 2.53 -9.08
C LEU A 192 -0.95 2.93 -10.13
N PHE A 193 -0.92 4.20 -10.52
CA PHE A 193 0.09 4.69 -11.45
C PHE A 193 1.50 4.62 -10.85
N GLY A 194 1.66 5.09 -9.60
CA GLY A 194 2.95 5.11 -8.93
C GLY A 194 3.57 3.72 -8.79
N GLU A 195 2.78 2.73 -8.37
CA GLU A 195 3.28 1.36 -8.22
C GLU A 195 3.59 0.67 -9.55
N GLN A 196 2.79 0.93 -10.60
CA GLN A 196 3.00 0.33 -11.92
C GLN A 196 4.15 0.98 -12.68
N ALA A 197 4.14 2.31 -12.80
CA ALA A 197 5.06 3.03 -13.67
C ALA A 197 6.43 3.31 -13.02
N VAL A 198 6.51 3.42 -11.70
CA VAL A 198 7.72 3.89 -11.01
C VAL A 198 8.19 2.93 -9.92
N LEU A 199 7.38 2.77 -8.84
CA LEU A 199 7.83 2.18 -7.58
C LEU A 199 8.14 0.69 -7.67
N CYS A 200 7.29 -0.08 -8.36
CA CYS A 200 7.43 -1.52 -8.49
C CYS A 200 7.75 -1.89 -9.94
N GLY A 201 6.79 -1.70 -10.86
CA GLY A 201 6.92 -2.16 -12.23
C GLY A 201 8.08 -1.52 -12.98
N GLY A 202 8.12 -0.19 -13.05
CA GLY A 202 9.17 0.55 -13.75
C GLY A 202 10.56 0.29 -13.17
N THR A 203 10.70 0.35 -11.86
CA THR A 203 11.98 0.10 -11.18
C THR A 203 12.46 -1.33 -11.36
N ALA A 204 11.58 -2.33 -11.21
CA ALA A 204 11.95 -3.74 -11.41
C ALA A 204 12.40 -4.02 -12.84
N ALA A 205 11.70 -3.47 -13.84
CA ALA A 205 12.03 -3.60 -15.23
C ALA A 205 13.39 -2.94 -15.58
N LEU A 206 13.66 -1.74 -15.02
CA LEU A 206 14.93 -1.04 -15.20
C LEU A 206 16.10 -1.85 -14.62
N VAL A 207 15.94 -2.36 -13.41
CA VAL A 207 16.96 -3.19 -12.73
C VAL A 207 17.26 -4.46 -13.54
N LYS A 208 16.23 -5.17 -14.01
CA LYS A 208 16.40 -6.37 -14.85
C LYS A 208 17.15 -6.06 -16.14
N ALA A 209 16.72 -5.02 -16.87
CA ALA A 209 17.34 -4.64 -18.12
C ALA A 209 18.83 -4.26 -17.94
N GLY A 210 19.16 -3.54 -16.86
CA GLY A 210 20.56 -3.22 -16.52
C GLY A 210 21.39 -4.45 -16.20
N PHE A 211 20.86 -5.34 -15.36
CA PHE A 211 21.50 -6.61 -15.00
C PHE A 211 21.74 -7.49 -16.22
N GLU A 212 20.72 -7.73 -17.05
CA GLU A 212 20.81 -8.53 -18.26
C GLU A 212 21.86 -7.96 -19.24
N THR A 213 21.87 -6.64 -19.44
CA THR A 213 22.84 -5.95 -20.30
C THR A 213 24.27 -6.22 -19.86
N LEU A 214 24.56 -6.18 -18.58
CA LEU A 214 25.91 -6.46 -18.05
C LEU A 214 26.28 -7.95 -18.20
N VAL A 215 25.36 -8.85 -17.86
CA VAL A 215 25.62 -10.30 -17.98
C VAL A 215 25.82 -10.73 -19.44
N GLU A 216 25.02 -10.23 -20.36
CA GLU A 216 25.16 -10.48 -21.80
C GLU A 216 26.49 -9.94 -22.37
N ALA A 217 27.03 -8.87 -21.79
CA ALA A 217 28.35 -8.35 -22.13
C ALA A 217 29.51 -9.16 -21.51
N GLY A 218 29.20 -10.21 -20.73
CA GLY A 218 30.19 -11.12 -20.16
C GLY A 218 30.66 -10.75 -18.74
N TYR A 219 30.02 -9.79 -18.07
CA TYR A 219 30.33 -9.47 -16.68
C TYR A 219 29.74 -10.54 -15.74
N GLN A 220 30.36 -10.68 -14.56
CA GLN A 220 29.92 -11.63 -13.54
C GLN A 220 28.51 -11.23 -13.00
N PRO A 221 27.56 -12.18 -12.89
CA PRO A 221 26.22 -11.89 -12.37
C PRO A 221 26.24 -11.27 -10.97
N GLU A 222 27.19 -11.66 -10.12
CA GLU A 222 27.34 -11.12 -8.77
C GLU A 222 27.68 -9.62 -8.78
N ILE A 223 28.56 -9.21 -9.69
CA ILE A 223 28.92 -7.79 -9.88
C ILE A 223 27.71 -7.04 -10.44
N ALA A 224 27.06 -7.55 -11.48
CA ALA A 224 25.86 -6.96 -12.07
C ALA A 224 24.74 -6.82 -11.04
N TYR A 225 24.59 -7.76 -10.11
CA TYR A 225 23.62 -7.69 -9.01
C TYR A 225 23.93 -6.53 -8.05
N PHE A 226 25.18 -6.38 -7.62
CA PHE A 226 25.56 -5.29 -6.73
C PHE A 226 25.34 -3.93 -7.38
N GLU A 227 25.74 -3.76 -8.62
CA GLU A 227 25.65 -2.50 -9.36
C GLU A 227 24.20 -2.10 -9.72
N CYS A 228 23.34 -3.06 -10.08
CA CYS A 228 22.00 -2.74 -10.58
C CYS A 228 20.90 -2.90 -9.53
N MET A 229 21.10 -3.74 -8.50
CA MET A 229 20.05 -4.05 -7.54
C MET A 229 20.41 -3.64 -6.10
N HIS A 230 21.55 -4.13 -5.60
CA HIS A 230 21.89 -3.92 -4.19
C HIS A 230 22.14 -2.45 -3.87
N GLU A 231 22.93 -1.77 -4.66
CA GLU A 231 23.32 -0.37 -4.43
C GLU A 231 22.16 0.60 -4.65
N LEU A 232 21.15 0.22 -5.44
CA LEU A 232 19.98 1.05 -5.70
C LEU A 232 19.31 1.52 -4.38
N LYS A 233 19.25 0.64 -3.37
CA LYS A 233 18.71 1.02 -2.06
C LYS A 233 19.42 2.24 -1.47
N LEU A 234 20.74 2.26 -1.52
CA LEU A 234 21.56 3.34 -0.95
C LEU A 234 21.33 4.66 -1.70
N ILE A 235 21.18 4.59 -3.01
CA ILE A 235 20.83 5.75 -3.84
C ILE A 235 19.41 6.26 -3.53
N VAL A 236 18.45 5.33 -3.37
CA VAL A 236 17.07 5.68 -2.99
C VAL A 236 17.01 6.30 -1.60
N ASP A 237 17.81 5.82 -0.64
CA ASP A 237 17.90 6.41 0.69
C ASP A 237 18.36 7.90 0.61
N LEU A 238 19.34 8.21 -0.24
CA LEU A 238 19.81 9.60 -0.46
C LEU A 238 18.70 10.48 -1.07
N MET A 239 17.95 9.96 -2.04
CA MET A 239 16.79 10.65 -2.63
C MET A 239 15.70 10.89 -1.58
N TYR A 240 15.43 9.91 -0.73
CA TYR A 240 14.45 10.00 0.35
C TYR A 240 14.84 11.07 1.37
N GLU A 241 16.11 11.14 1.74
CA GLU A 241 16.62 12.07 2.77
C GLU A 241 16.69 13.53 2.31
N GLY A 242 16.90 13.80 1.02
CA GLY A 242 17.11 15.18 0.56
C GLY A 242 16.88 15.41 -0.94
N GLY A 243 16.10 14.56 -1.57
CA GLY A 243 15.75 14.71 -2.99
C GLY A 243 16.90 14.40 -3.94
N LEU A 244 16.67 14.68 -5.22
CA LEU A 244 17.66 14.45 -6.28
C LEU A 244 18.92 15.28 -6.08
N GLU A 245 18.80 16.47 -5.51
CA GLU A 245 19.94 17.37 -5.24
C GLU A 245 20.92 16.72 -4.26
N LYS A 246 20.43 16.21 -3.12
CA LYS A 246 21.27 15.52 -2.13
C LYS A 246 21.89 14.25 -2.69
N MET A 247 21.12 13.48 -3.45
CA MET A 247 21.64 12.26 -4.08
C MET A 247 22.81 12.60 -5.01
N ARG A 248 22.67 13.58 -5.89
CA ARG A 248 23.72 14.02 -6.83
C ARG A 248 24.92 14.58 -6.11
N TRP A 249 24.72 15.42 -5.10
CA TRP A 249 25.81 15.94 -4.27
C TRP A 249 26.61 14.83 -3.56
N SER A 250 25.97 13.71 -3.25
CA SER A 250 26.59 12.61 -2.48
C SER A 250 27.36 11.62 -3.34
N VAL A 251 27.17 11.61 -4.67
CA VAL A 251 27.89 10.74 -5.60
C VAL A 251 29.08 11.47 -6.23
N SER A 252 29.91 10.73 -6.99
CA SER A 252 31.03 11.33 -7.70
C SER A 252 30.55 12.22 -8.86
N GLU A 253 31.36 13.23 -9.22
CA GLU A 253 31.10 14.06 -10.41
C GLU A 253 30.98 13.24 -11.69
N THR A 254 31.66 12.10 -11.76
CA THR A 254 31.55 11.16 -12.89
C THR A 254 30.17 10.50 -12.95
N ALA A 255 29.64 10.09 -11.79
CA ALA A 255 28.30 9.50 -11.70
C ALA A 255 27.22 10.56 -11.99
N GLU A 256 27.37 11.75 -11.44
CA GLU A 256 26.45 12.87 -11.69
C GLU A 256 26.43 13.26 -13.18
N TRP A 257 27.59 13.36 -13.82
CA TRP A 257 27.65 13.60 -15.28
C TRP A 257 26.94 12.50 -16.07
N GLY A 258 27.21 11.23 -15.72
CA GLY A 258 26.57 10.08 -16.33
C GLY A 258 25.06 10.11 -16.20
N ASP A 259 24.53 10.46 -15.01
CA ASP A 259 23.10 10.64 -14.76
C ASP A 259 22.48 11.66 -15.73
N TYR A 260 23.07 12.86 -15.83
CA TYR A 260 22.52 13.93 -16.69
C TYR A 260 22.51 13.57 -18.18
N VAL A 261 23.53 12.88 -18.66
CA VAL A 261 23.64 12.61 -20.12
C VAL A 261 23.00 11.28 -20.54
N THR A 262 22.89 10.30 -19.64
CA THR A 262 22.40 8.95 -19.97
C THR A 262 20.94 8.76 -19.55
N GLY A 263 20.52 9.32 -18.43
CA GLY A 263 19.14 9.20 -17.94
C GLY A 263 18.09 9.52 -19.01
N PRO A 264 18.18 10.66 -19.71
CA PRO A 264 17.22 11.02 -20.77
C PRO A 264 17.25 10.10 -22.00
N ARG A 265 18.33 9.31 -22.19
CA ARG A 265 18.41 8.31 -23.27
C ARG A 265 17.71 7.01 -22.93
N ILE A 266 17.56 6.71 -21.65
CA ILE A 266 16.83 5.54 -21.14
C ILE A 266 15.35 5.86 -20.96
N ILE A 267 15.04 6.95 -20.26
CA ILE A 267 13.66 7.44 -20.08
C ILE A 267 13.40 8.52 -21.12
N THR A 268 12.93 8.09 -22.27
CA THR A 268 12.70 8.91 -23.46
C THR A 268 11.28 9.49 -23.50
N ASP A 269 11.00 10.32 -24.49
CA ASP A 269 9.63 10.77 -24.78
C ASP A 269 8.68 9.63 -25.10
N ALA A 270 9.16 8.54 -25.71
CA ALA A 270 8.37 7.33 -25.94
C ALA A 270 8.02 6.63 -24.60
N THR A 271 8.95 6.53 -23.67
CA THR A 271 8.69 6.01 -22.32
C THR A 271 7.62 6.86 -21.61
N LYS A 272 7.73 8.19 -21.70
CA LYS A 272 6.75 9.10 -21.13
C LYS A 272 5.37 9.00 -21.80
N ALA A 273 5.32 8.73 -23.10
CA ALA A 273 4.07 8.49 -23.82
C ALA A 273 3.39 7.21 -23.34
N GLU A 274 4.17 6.13 -23.11
CA GLU A 274 3.67 4.89 -22.53
C GLU A 274 3.13 5.10 -21.10
N MET A 275 3.83 5.86 -20.26
CA MET A 275 3.33 6.22 -18.92
C MET A 275 1.98 6.94 -18.99
N LYS A 276 1.76 7.80 -19.99
CA LYS A 276 0.45 8.44 -20.19
C LYS A 276 -0.63 7.45 -20.62
N GLN A 277 -0.28 6.43 -21.42
CA GLN A 277 -1.20 5.36 -21.80
C GLN A 277 -1.57 4.50 -20.58
N VAL A 278 -0.59 4.12 -19.76
CA VAL A 278 -0.83 3.41 -18.49
C VAL A 278 -1.79 4.21 -17.59
N LEU A 279 -1.56 5.51 -17.45
CA LEU A 279 -2.47 6.36 -16.67
C LEU A 279 -3.88 6.39 -17.25
N ALA A 280 -4.03 6.48 -18.57
CA ALA A 280 -5.34 6.46 -19.22
C ALA A 280 -6.09 5.14 -18.98
N GLU A 281 -5.41 3.99 -19.02
CA GLU A 281 -5.97 2.67 -18.73
C GLU A 281 -6.36 2.49 -17.25
N ILE A 282 -5.69 3.18 -16.34
CA ILE A 282 -6.09 3.29 -14.94
C ILE A 282 -7.36 4.13 -14.84
N GLN A 283 -7.38 5.31 -15.45
CA GLN A 283 -8.49 6.27 -15.35
C GLN A 283 -9.80 5.72 -15.93
N ASP A 284 -9.74 4.99 -17.04
CA ASP A 284 -10.92 4.40 -17.67
C ASP A 284 -11.37 3.05 -17.07
N GLY A 285 -10.59 2.51 -16.12
CA GLY A 285 -10.88 1.25 -15.41
C GLY A 285 -10.42 -0.01 -16.15
N THR A 286 -9.73 0.10 -17.28
CA THR A 286 -9.21 -1.05 -18.04
C THR A 286 -8.31 -1.91 -17.16
N PHE A 287 -7.37 -1.30 -16.44
CA PHE A 287 -6.49 -2.04 -15.52
C PHE A 287 -7.27 -2.76 -14.43
N ALA A 288 -8.17 -2.08 -13.72
CA ALA A 288 -8.95 -2.65 -12.63
C ALA A 288 -9.80 -3.84 -13.09
N ASN A 289 -10.50 -3.71 -14.23
CA ASN A 289 -11.29 -4.78 -14.80
C ASN A 289 -10.43 -5.98 -15.21
N THR A 290 -9.26 -5.74 -15.82
CA THR A 290 -8.32 -6.79 -16.22
C THR A 290 -7.81 -7.57 -15.01
N TRP A 291 -7.45 -6.86 -13.92
CA TRP A 291 -6.99 -7.49 -12.68
C TRP A 291 -8.06 -8.35 -12.02
N ILE A 292 -9.29 -7.85 -11.91
CA ILE A 292 -10.41 -8.62 -11.34
C ILE A 292 -10.72 -9.86 -12.20
N ALA A 293 -10.65 -9.73 -13.54
CA ALA A 293 -10.85 -10.86 -14.45
C ALA A 293 -9.75 -11.92 -14.30
N GLU A 294 -8.48 -11.51 -14.20
CA GLU A 294 -7.34 -12.39 -13.98
C GLU A 294 -7.49 -13.16 -12.65
N TYR A 295 -7.89 -12.45 -11.58
CA TYR A 295 -8.13 -13.09 -10.29
C TYR A 295 -9.26 -14.13 -10.36
N LYS A 296 -10.39 -13.78 -10.96
CA LYS A 296 -11.54 -14.69 -11.13
C LYS A 296 -11.20 -15.91 -11.99
N ALA A 297 -10.26 -15.78 -12.92
CA ALA A 297 -9.75 -16.90 -13.74
C ALA A 297 -8.78 -17.83 -12.99
N GLY A 298 -8.42 -17.54 -11.73
CA GLY A 298 -7.49 -18.33 -10.93
C GLY A 298 -6.03 -17.92 -11.09
N LEU A 299 -5.77 -16.69 -11.53
CA LEU A 299 -4.42 -16.08 -11.61
C LEU A 299 -3.45 -16.77 -12.59
N PRO A 300 -3.86 -17.19 -13.80
CA PRO A 300 -2.98 -17.94 -14.69
C PRO A 300 -1.75 -17.14 -15.13
N LYS A 301 -1.93 -15.90 -15.62
CA LYS A 301 -0.82 -15.04 -16.05
C LYS A 301 0.00 -14.52 -14.86
N TYR A 302 -0.65 -14.17 -13.78
CA TYR A 302 0.02 -13.75 -12.56
C TYR A 302 1.00 -14.81 -12.04
N ASN A 303 0.58 -16.06 -11.98
CA ASN A 303 1.42 -17.17 -11.55
C ASN A 303 2.56 -17.47 -12.55
N GLU A 304 2.32 -17.31 -13.85
CA GLU A 304 3.34 -17.42 -14.90
C GLU A 304 4.44 -16.37 -14.70
N TYR A 305 4.06 -15.10 -14.56
CA TYR A 305 5.01 -14.01 -14.32
C TYR A 305 5.78 -14.19 -13.01
N LYS A 306 5.09 -14.54 -11.95
CA LYS A 306 5.71 -14.80 -10.65
C LYS A 306 6.75 -15.91 -10.71
N LYS A 307 6.46 -16.98 -11.47
CA LYS A 307 7.41 -18.08 -11.69
C LYS A 307 8.61 -17.62 -12.52
N ALA A 308 8.38 -16.93 -13.61
CA ALA A 308 9.46 -16.41 -14.47
C ALA A 308 10.42 -15.50 -13.68
N ASP A 309 9.89 -14.61 -12.84
CA ASP A 309 10.69 -13.74 -11.98
C ASP A 309 11.47 -14.51 -10.92
N SER A 310 10.87 -15.51 -10.30
CA SER A 310 11.54 -16.35 -9.29
C SER A 310 12.70 -17.18 -9.88
N ASP A 311 12.58 -17.58 -11.13
CA ASP A 311 13.59 -18.38 -11.87
C ASP A 311 14.65 -17.50 -12.55
N HIS A 312 14.45 -16.18 -12.58
CA HIS A 312 15.36 -15.24 -13.25
C HIS A 312 16.75 -15.24 -12.60
N LEU A 313 17.81 -15.10 -13.42
CA LEU A 313 19.19 -15.13 -12.93
C LEU A 313 19.48 -14.03 -11.90
N LEU A 314 18.91 -12.85 -12.05
CA LEU A 314 18.99 -11.76 -11.05
C LEU A 314 18.54 -12.24 -9.67
N GLU A 315 17.39 -12.93 -9.62
CA GLU A 315 16.80 -13.36 -8.34
C GLU A 315 17.56 -14.55 -7.74
N THR A 316 17.98 -15.50 -8.55
CA THR A 316 18.78 -16.65 -8.08
C THR A 316 20.16 -16.22 -7.60
N THR A 317 20.85 -15.32 -8.31
CA THR A 317 22.12 -14.71 -7.87
C THR A 317 21.92 -13.91 -6.58
N GLY A 318 20.90 -13.07 -6.52
CA GLY A 318 20.60 -12.27 -5.34
C GLY A 318 20.29 -13.11 -4.09
N ARG A 319 19.61 -14.24 -4.26
CA ARG A 319 19.30 -15.16 -3.15
C ARG A 319 20.57 -15.72 -2.52
N GLU A 320 21.55 -16.12 -3.33
CA GLU A 320 22.83 -16.60 -2.80
C GLU A 320 23.64 -15.49 -2.13
N LEU A 321 23.67 -14.30 -2.71
CA LEU A 321 24.40 -13.16 -2.14
C LEU A 321 23.77 -12.66 -0.82
N ARG A 322 22.43 -12.63 -0.72
CA ARG A 322 21.75 -12.23 0.52
C ARG A 322 22.06 -13.16 1.70
N LYS A 323 22.30 -14.45 1.47
CA LYS A 323 22.75 -15.38 2.54
C LYS A 323 24.08 -14.99 3.18
N LEU A 324 24.92 -14.27 2.44
CA LEU A 324 26.21 -13.79 2.95
C LEU A 324 26.08 -12.52 3.81
N MET A 325 24.91 -11.89 3.82
CA MET A 325 24.63 -10.65 4.53
C MET A 325 23.81 -10.95 5.79
N SER A 326 24.46 -11.15 6.92
CA SER A 326 23.82 -11.56 8.18
C SER A 326 22.75 -10.60 8.71
N TRP A 327 22.74 -9.36 8.26
CA TRP A 327 21.74 -8.33 8.61
C TRP A 327 20.52 -8.29 7.69
N VAL A 328 20.56 -8.99 6.56
CA VAL A 328 19.42 -9.14 5.65
C VAL A 328 18.63 -10.35 6.11
N LYS A 329 17.45 -10.13 6.67
CA LYS A 329 16.54 -11.24 7.03
C LYS A 329 15.89 -11.75 5.75
N GLU A 330 15.97 -13.05 5.48
CA GLU A 330 15.11 -13.72 4.50
C GLU A 330 13.66 -13.61 4.99
N ALA A 331 12.75 -13.29 4.04
CA ALA A 331 11.32 -13.14 4.32
C ALA A 331 10.65 -14.51 4.50
#